data_c332e6cb683e13c6023a86d917719d5c
#
_entry.id   c332e6cb683e13c6023a86d917719d5c
#
_cell.length_a   1.000
_cell.length_b   1.000
_cell.length_c   1.000
_cell.angle_alpha   90.00
_cell.angle_beta   90.00
_cell.angle_gamma   90.00
#
_symmetry.space_group_name_H-M   'P 1'
#
loop_
_entity.id
_entity.type
_entity.pdbx_description
1 polymer ?
#
loop_
_entity_poly.entity_id
_entity_poly.type
_entity_poly.pdbx_seq_one_letter_code
_entity_poly.pdbx_strand_id
1 'polypeptide(L)'
;MTTSFFAFVFVLGVLIFVHELGHFLMARRIGVRVLTFSLGFGPKLLNIRRGDTEYCISAIPLGGYVKMAGENPEEARTGAADEFLSKSKWQRFQVLVMGPVMNVALAFVVMTLVLYQGAQVPAFEQQPVVIGSLPDPNGPAARAGLKPGARQGEARDHARHRA
;
A
#
# COMPACT_ATOMS: atom_id res chain seq x y z
N MET A 1 14.66 6.19 -18.53
CA MET A 1 14.50 6.94 -17.26
C MET A 1 13.18 7.73 -17.18
N THR A 2 12.78 8.46 -18.22
CA THR A 2 11.51 9.22 -18.25
C THR A 2 10.27 8.36 -18.05
N THR A 3 10.16 7.22 -18.71
CA THR A 3 8.99 6.32 -18.59
C THR A 3 8.80 5.81 -17.14
N SER A 4 9.89 5.45 -16.46
CA SER A 4 9.86 4.97 -15.08
C SER A 4 9.41 6.07 -14.11
N PHE A 5 9.80 7.31 -14.36
CA PHE A 5 9.36 8.45 -13.55
C PHE A 5 7.86 8.71 -13.69
N PHE A 6 7.33 8.73 -14.91
CA PHE A 6 5.89 8.91 -15.12
C PHE A 6 5.07 7.74 -14.56
N ALA A 7 5.55 6.51 -14.71
CA ALA A 7 4.90 5.35 -14.11
C ALA A 7 4.87 5.44 -12.57
N PHE A 8 5.98 5.85 -11.95
CA PHE A 8 6.05 6.07 -10.51
C PHE A 8 5.04 7.13 -10.03
N VAL A 9 5.02 8.30 -10.69
CA VAL A 9 4.08 9.38 -10.33
C VAL A 9 2.63 8.94 -10.50
N PHE A 10 2.32 8.20 -11.57
CA PHE A 10 0.99 7.66 -11.80
C PHE A 10 0.56 6.68 -10.70
N VAL A 11 1.40 5.68 -10.40
CA VAL A 11 1.12 4.68 -9.36
C VAL A 11 0.95 5.35 -8.01
N LEU A 12 1.85 6.27 -7.65
CA LEU A 12 1.77 7.03 -6.40
C LEU A 12 0.47 7.83 -6.34
N GLY A 13 0.09 8.51 -7.42
CA GLY A 13 -1.17 9.27 -7.51
C GLY A 13 -2.40 8.40 -7.30
N VAL A 14 -2.44 7.20 -7.90
CA VAL A 14 -3.54 6.24 -7.70
C VAL A 14 -3.61 5.77 -6.26
N LEU A 15 -2.47 5.41 -5.65
CA LEU A 15 -2.40 4.97 -4.25
C LEU A 15 -2.91 6.06 -3.29
N ILE A 16 -2.47 7.30 -3.50
CA ILE A 16 -2.92 8.44 -2.70
C ILE A 16 -4.42 8.68 -2.89
N PHE A 17 -4.88 8.70 -4.14
CA PHE A 17 -6.31 8.90 -4.43
C PHE A 17 -7.18 7.87 -3.71
N VAL A 18 -6.84 6.60 -3.80
CA VAL A 18 -7.61 5.51 -3.17
C VAL A 18 -7.56 5.61 -1.65
N HIS A 19 -6.40 5.99 -1.10
CA HIS A 19 -6.22 6.25 0.34
C HIS A 19 -7.16 7.36 0.83
N GLU A 20 -7.08 8.54 0.21
CA GLU A 20 -7.91 9.69 0.57
C GLU A 20 -9.41 9.41 0.34
N LEU A 21 -9.72 8.64 -0.71
CA LEU A 21 -11.09 8.21 -0.99
C LEU A 21 -11.63 7.33 0.16
N GLY A 22 -10.79 6.51 0.80
CA GLY A 22 -11.15 5.73 1.97
C GLY A 22 -11.60 6.61 3.14
N HIS A 23 -10.80 7.62 3.48
CA HIS A 23 -11.16 8.60 4.51
C HIS A 23 -12.45 9.35 4.18
N PHE A 24 -12.56 9.82 2.94
CA PHE A 24 -13.72 10.55 2.45
C PHE A 24 -15.01 9.73 2.54
N LEU A 25 -15.00 8.49 2.04
CA LEU A 25 -16.20 7.63 2.04
C LEU A 25 -16.64 7.30 3.46
N MET A 26 -15.69 7.00 4.35
CA MET A 26 -16.02 6.67 5.74
C MET A 26 -16.51 7.90 6.49
N ALA A 27 -15.88 9.07 6.34
CA ALA A 27 -16.34 10.31 6.95
C ALA A 27 -17.78 10.61 6.56
N ARG A 28 -18.11 10.52 5.27
CA ARG A 28 -19.50 10.69 4.80
C ARG A 28 -20.47 9.65 5.34
N ARG A 29 -20.03 8.37 5.41
CA ARG A 29 -20.88 7.28 5.92
C ARG A 29 -21.30 7.51 7.38
N ILE A 30 -20.41 8.04 8.21
CA ILE A 30 -20.71 8.33 9.62
C ILE A 30 -21.31 9.73 9.85
N GLY A 31 -21.64 10.45 8.77
CA GLY A 31 -22.25 11.76 8.83
C GLY A 31 -21.30 12.87 9.29
N VAL A 32 -20.04 12.81 8.90
CA VAL A 32 -19.09 13.93 9.02
C VAL A 32 -19.15 14.75 7.75
N ARG A 33 -19.25 16.06 7.88
CA ARG A 33 -19.22 16.97 6.75
C ARG A 33 -17.80 17.15 6.23
N VAL A 34 -17.59 16.77 4.98
CA VAL A 34 -16.29 16.93 4.31
C VAL A 34 -16.29 18.28 3.58
N LEU A 35 -15.35 19.14 3.94
CA LEU A 35 -15.20 20.47 3.39
C LEU A 35 -14.37 20.47 2.10
N THR A 36 -13.28 19.71 2.07
CA THR A 36 -12.38 19.62 0.91
C THR A 36 -11.91 18.20 0.70
N PHE A 37 -11.90 17.77 -0.56
CA PHE A 37 -11.22 16.58 -1.04
C PHE A 37 -10.22 17.00 -2.09
N SER A 38 -8.91 16.91 -1.81
CA SER A 38 -7.86 17.38 -2.70
C SER A 38 -6.89 16.28 -3.08
N LEU A 39 -6.60 16.18 -4.37
CA LEU A 39 -5.45 15.48 -4.90
C LEU A 39 -4.30 16.45 -5.08
N GLY A 40 -3.21 16.22 -4.40
CA GLY A 40 -2.05 17.11 -4.37
C GLY A 40 -2.14 18.18 -3.29
N PHE A 41 -1.03 18.91 -3.16
CA PHE A 41 -0.86 20.04 -2.26
C PHE A 41 -0.59 21.34 -3.03
N GLY A 42 -0.64 22.47 -2.33
CA GLY A 42 -0.29 23.79 -2.87
C GLY A 42 -1.43 24.46 -3.63
N PRO A 43 -1.11 25.27 -4.64
CA PRO A 43 -2.13 26.02 -5.38
C PRO A 43 -3.12 25.09 -6.09
N LYS A 44 -4.41 25.39 -5.97
CA LYS A 44 -5.48 24.65 -6.63
C LYS A 44 -5.46 24.98 -8.14
N LEU A 45 -5.22 23.98 -8.98
CA LEU A 45 -5.27 24.10 -10.44
C LEU A 45 -6.70 23.99 -10.97
N LEU A 46 -7.45 23.03 -10.41
CA LEU A 46 -8.86 22.81 -10.71
C LEU A 46 -9.62 22.67 -9.40
N ASN A 47 -10.79 23.28 -9.32
CA ASN A 47 -11.69 23.09 -8.21
C ASN A 47 -13.15 23.05 -8.70
N ILE A 48 -13.92 22.15 -8.13
CA ILE A 48 -15.37 22.02 -8.38
C ILE A 48 -16.05 21.85 -7.04
N ARG A 49 -17.00 22.70 -6.72
CA ARG A 49 -17.82 22.59 -5.52
C ARG A 49 -19.09 21.84 -5.81
N ARG A 50 -19.34 20.78 -5.04
CA ARG A 50 -20.58 20.01 -5.13
C ARG A 50 -21.15 19.78 -3.72
N GLY A 51 -22.25 20.45 -3.44
CA GLY A 51 -22.80 20.53 -2.07
C GLY A 51 -21.83 21.21 -1.13
N ASP A 52 -21.57 20.58 0.01
CA ASP A 52 -20.67 21.12 1.05
C ASP A 52 -19.18 20.83 0.76
N THR A 53 -18.89 19.97 -0.22
CA THR A 53 -17.52 19.53 -0.51
C THR A 53 -16.95 20.25 -1.74
N GLU A 54 -15.74 20.77 -1.57
CA GLU A 54 -14.89 21.27 -2.64
C GLU A 54 -13.91 20.17 -3.09
N TYR A 55 -13.99 19.75 -4.34
CA TYR A 55 -13.10 18.79 -4.97
C TYR A 55 -12.00 19.53 -5.70
N CYS A 56 -10.73 19.26 -5.36
CA CYS A 56 -9.59 20.00 -5.90
C CYS A 56 -8.56 19.06 -6.51
N ILE A 57 -7.89 19.57 -7.56
CA ILE A 57 -6.61 19.05 -8.05
C ILE A 57 -5.60 20.17 -7.86
N SER A 58 -4.54 19.88 -7.10
CA SER A 58 -3.51 20.83 -6.74
C SER A 58 -2.21 20.59 -7.50
N ALA A 59 -1.33 21.61 -7.56
CA ALA A 59 -0.16 21.63 -8.44
C ALA A 59 0.92 20.60 -8.08
N ILE A 60 1.03 20.19 -6.82
CA ILE A 60 2.06 19.26 -6.35
C ILE A 60 1.43 17.87 -6.16
N PRO A 61 1.67 16.91 -7.08
CA PRO A 61 0.99 15.60 -7.06
C PRO A 61 1.60 14.60 -6.05
N LEU A 62 2.25 15.10 -4.99
CA LEU A 62 2.94 14.30 -3.97
C LEU A 62 2.10 14.14 -2.70
N GLY A 63 0.81 13.86 -2.83
CA GLY A 63 -0.07 13.71 -1.69
C GLY A 63 -1.52 14.00 -2.01
N GLY A 64 -2.32 14.11 -0.96
CA GLY A 64 -3.72 14.51 -0.99
C GLY A 64 -4.18 14.83 0.41
N TYR A 65 -5.40 15.32 0.57
CA TYR A 65 -6.01 15.51 1.88
C TYR A 65 -7.53 15.56 1.80
N VAL A 66 -8.12 15.12 2.89
CA VAL A 66 -9.57 15.25 3.14
C VAL A 66 -9.74 16.17 4.33
N LYS A 67 -10.22 17.40 4.11
CA LYS A 67 -10.52 18.33 5.21
C LYS A 67 -11.95 18.10 5.70
N MET A 68 -12.09 17.79 6.98
CA MET A 68 -13.38 17.55 7.63
C MET A 68 -13.78 18.73 8.53
N ALA A 69 -15.07 18.93 8.70
CA ALA A 69 -15.59 19.93 9.65
C ALA A 69 -15.20 19.55 11.08
N GLY A 70 -14.73 20.52 11.87
CA GLY A 70 -14.35 20.32 13.27
C GLY A 70 -13.21 19.30 13.48
N GLU A 71 -12.31 19.14 12.50
CA GLU A 71 -11.15 18.27 12.61
C GLU A 71 -10.03 18.92 13.42
N ASN A 72 -9.84 20.22 13.27
CA ASN A 72 -8.80 20.95 13.98
C ASN A 72 -9.31 21.40 15.35
N PRO A 73 -8.65 21.02 16.46
CA PRO A 73 -9.03 21.45 17.81
C PRO A 73 -8.95 22.96 18.04
N GLU A 74 -8.10 23.65 17.28
CA GLU A 74 -7.86 25.10 17.41
C GLU A 74 -8.89 25.94 16.62
N GLU A 75 -9.62 25.35 15.69
CA GLU A 75 -10.71 26.02 14.98
C GLU A 75 -11.93 26.14 15.89
N ALA A 76 -12.69 27.26 15.76
CA ALA A 76 -13.91 27.47 16.52
C ALA A 76 -14.91 26.31 16.27
N ARG A 77 -15.11 25.48 17.28
CA ARG A 77 -16.02 24.34 17.23
C ARG A 77 -17.41 24.79 17.61
N THR A 78 -18.38 24.42 16.82
CA THR A 78 -19.80 24.67 17.15
C THR A 78 -20.40 23.54 17.97
N GLY A 79 -19.72 22.37 18.06
CA GLY A 79 -20.24 21.16 18.68
C GLY A 79 -21.31 20.46 17.85
N ALA A 80 -21.44 20.83 16.58
CA ALA A 80 -22.42 20.25 15.68
C ALA A 80 -22.18 18.74 15.49
N ALA A 81 -23.27 17.99 15.31
CA ALA A 81 -23.19 16.55 15.17
C ALA A 81 -22.44 16.06 13.91
N ASP A 82 -22.26 16.93 12.92
CA ASP A 82 -21.54 16.69 11.66
C ASP A 82 -20.04 17.03 11.72
N GLU A 83 -19.54 17.47 12.89
CA GLU A 83 -18.12 17.70 13.13
C GLU A 83 -17.38 16.40 13.48
N PHE A 84 -16.14 16.25 12.98
CA PHE A 84 -15.31 15.07 13.20
C PHE A 84 -15.02 14.80 14.69
N LEU A 85 -14.65 15.84 15.45
CA LEU A 85 -14.36 15.70 16.88
C LEU A 85 -15.63 15.51 17.75
N SER A 86 -16.83 15.75 17.21
CA SER A 86 -18.09 15.45 17.86
C SER A 86 -18.48 13.96 17.75
N LYS A 87 -17.81 13.21 16.87
CA LYS A 87 -18.02 11.77 16.71
C LYS A 87 -17.37 10.97 17.83
N SER A 88 -17.89 9.77 18.08
CA SER A 88 -17.30 8.84 19.05
C SER A 88 -15.85 8.46 18.66
N LYS A 89 -15.06 8.04 19.64
CA LYS A 89 -13.66 7.59 19.40
C LYS A 89 -13.59 6.47 18.36
N TRP A 90 -14.56 5.54 18.40
CA TRP A 90 -14.65 4.42 17.45
C TRP A 90 -14.95 4.90 16.03
N GLN A 91 -15.88 5.83 15.86
CA GLN A 91 -16.17 6.41 14.54
C GLN A 91 -14.98 7.15 13.95
N ARG A 92 -14.26 7.92 14.76
CA ARG A 92 -13.03 8.60 14.33
C ARG A 92 -11.95 7.60 13.93
N PHE A 93 -11.78 6.53 14.71
CA PHE A 93 -10.85 5.44 14.38
C PHE A 93 -11.20 4.78 13.03
N GLN A 94 -12.48 4.52 12.75
CA GLN A 94 -12.91 3.98 11.45
C GLN A 94 -12.52 4.88 10.29
N VAL A 95 -12.65 6.20 10.43
CA VAL A 95 -12.21 7.14 9.39
C VAL A 95 -10.71 7.03 9.17
N LEU A 96 -9.91 7.04 10.24
CA LEU A 96 -8.44 7.00 10.15
C LEU A 96 -7.92 5.71 9.52
N VAL A 97 -8.54 4.57 9.82
CA VAL A 97 -8.10 3.26 9.30
C VAL A 97 -8.56 3.02 7.87
N MET A 98 -9.63 3.67 7.43
CA MET A 98 -10.21 3.38 6.11
C MET A 98 -9.29 3.75 4.94
N GLY A 99 -8.41 4.74 5.08
CA GLY A 99 -7.38 5.04 4.07
C GLY A 99 -6.46 3.83 3.80
N PRO A 100 -5.72 3.33 4.80
CA PRO A 100 -4.92 2.10 4.64
C PRO A 100 -5.71 0.87 4.18
N VAL A 101 -6.93 0.67 4.69
CA VAL A 101 -7.80 -0.44 4.29
C VAL A 101 -8.12 -0.39 2.79
N MET A 102 -8.40 0.78 2.25
CA MET A 102 -8.65 0.94 0.82
C MET A 102 -7.41 0.64 -0.03
N ASN A 103 -6.21 0.97 0.44
CA ASN A 103 -4.98 0.59 -0.26
C ASN A 103 -4.74 -0.92 -0.24
N VAL A 104 -5.05 -1.61 0.86
CA VAL A 104 -5.00 -3.08 0.93
C VAL A 104 -6.02 -3.68 -0.04
N ALA A 105 -7.24 -3.15 -0.09
CA ALA A 105 -8.26 -3.60 -1.03
C ALA A 105 -7.80 -3.41 -2.50
N LEU A 106 -7.20 -2.25 -2.82
CA LEU A 106 -6.61 -1.99 -4.12
C LEU A 106 -5.51 -2.99 -4.47
N ALA A 107 -4.62 -3.30 -3.52
CA ALA A 107 -3.56 -4.29 -3.72
C ALA A 107 -4.14 -5.68 -4.05
N PHE A 108 -5.20 -6.10 -3.36
CA PHE A 108 -5.91 -7.33 -3.67
C PHE A 108 -6.48 -7.34 -5.09
N VAL A 109 -7.13 -6.26 -5.50
CA VAL A 109 -7.71 -6.14 -6.85
C VAL A 109 -6.61 -6.20 -7.90
N VAL A 110 -5.54 -5.42 -7.75
CA VAL A 110 -4.42 -5.39 -8.69
C VAL A 110 -3.75 -6.76 -8.78
N MET A 111 -3.47 -7.40 -7.62
CA MET A 111 -2.84 -8.73 -7.59
C MET A 111 -3.71 -9.78 -8.29
N THR A 112 -5.02 -9.76 -8.04
CA THR A 112 -5.95 -10.67 -8.72
C THR A 112 -5.94 -10.47 -10.24
N LEU A 113 -5.93 -9.23 -10.71
CA LEU A 113 -5.87 -8.92 -12.13
C LEU A 113 -4.54 -9.39 -12.76
N VAL A 114 -3.42 -9.16 -12.09
CA VAL A 114 -2.09 -9.61 -12.55
C VAL A 114 -2.02 -11.13 -12.64
N LEU A 115 -2.52 -11.84 -11.62
CA LEU A 115 -2.55 -13.31 -11.62
C LEU A 115 -3.50 -13.85 -12.69
N TYR A 116 -4.64 -13.20 -12.91
CA TYR A 116 -5.59 -13.58 -13.95
C TYR A 116 -5.01 -13.44 -15.36
N GLN A 117 -4.16 -12.43 -15.60
CA GLN A 117 -3.46 -12.23 -16.87
C GLN A 117 -2.31 -13.22 -17.10
N GLY A 118 -2.02 -14.10 -16.16
CA GLY A 118 -0.92 -15.05 -16.23
C GLY A 118 0.42 -14.40 -15.91
N ALA A 119 0.62 -14.00 -14.66
CA ALA A 119 1.91 -13.50 -14.21
C ALA A 119 2.99 -14.56 -14.41
N GLN A 120 4.04 -14.20 -15.15
CA GLN A 120 5.22 -15.08 -15.29
C GLN A 120 5.98 -15.08 -13.97
N VAL A 121 5.93 -16.21 -13.28
CA VAL A 121 6.77 -16.43 -12.09
C VAL A 121 8.22 -16.63 -12.56
N PRO A 122 9.19 -15.93 -12.00
CA PRO A 122 10.59 -16.13 -12.36
C PRO A 122 10.98 -17.60 -12.28
N ALA A 123 11.69 -18.09 -13.31
CA ALA A 123 12.01 -19.51 -13.42
C ALA A 123 12.79 -20.08 -12.22
N PHE A 124 13.51 -19.23 -11.49
CA PHE A 124 14.24 -19.64 -10.28
C PHE A 124 13.31 -20.01 -9.11
N GLU A 125 12.06 -19.48 -9.06
CA GLU A 125 11.07 -19.87 -8.04
C GLU A 125 10.45 -21.24 -8.31
N GLN A 126 10.51 -21.69 -9.57
CA GLN A 126 10.02 -23.01 -9.99
C GLN A 126 11.11 -24.08 -9.96
N GLN A 127 12.38 -23.68 -9.83
CA GLN A 127 13.49 -24.62 -9.79
C GLN A 127 13.73 -25.10 -8.36
N PRO A 128 14.07 -26.39 -8.18
CA PRO A 128 14.46 -26.87 -6.88
C PRO A 128 15.70 -26.12 -6.40
N VAL A 129 15.75 -25.85 -5.10
CA VAL A 129 16.91 -25.21 -4.48
C VAL A 129 18.16 -26.05 -4.72
N VAL A 130 19.15 -25.48 -5.37
CA VAL A 130 20.41 -26.13 -5.74
C VAL A 130 21.57 -25.39 -5.05
N ILE A 131 22.52 -26.14 -4.54
CA ILE A 131 23.76 -25.56 -3.97
C ILE A 131 24.61 -25.03 -5.10
N GLY A 132 24.72 -23.69 -5.23
CA GLY A 132 25.45 -23.05 -6.32
C GLY A 132 26.96 -23.25 -6.23
N SER A 133 27.55 -23.03 -5.05
CA SER A 133 28.98 -23.20 -4.79
C SER A 133 29.22 -23.47 -3.30
N LEU A 134 30.34 -24.09 -2.98
CA LEU A 134 30.86 -24.21 -1.64
C LEU A 134 31.99 -23.17 -1.48
N PRO A 135 31.85 -22.20 -0.54
CA PRO A 135 32.86 -21.15 -0.34
C PRO A 135 34.24 -21.71 0.06
N ASP A 136 34.25 -22.82 0.80
CA ASP A 136 35.48 -23.53 1.22
C ASP A 136 35.40 -25.00 0.80
N PRO A 137 36.25 -25.43 -0.14
CA PRO A 137 36.32 -26.84 -0.57
C PRO A 137 36.65 -27.85 0.53
N ASN A 138 37.27 -27.40 1.62
CA ASN A 138 37.65 -28.23 2.78
C ASN A 138 36.80 -27.93 4.02
N GLY A 139 35.79 -27.06 3.87
CA GLY A 139 34.91 -26.65 4.96
C GLY A 139 33.97 -27.73 5.46
N PRO A 140 33.24 -27.46 6.54
CA PRO A 140 32.30 -28.41 7.12
C PRO A 140 31.27 -28.98 6.14
N ALA A 141 30.80 -28.15 5.20
CA ALA A 141 29.82 -28.54 4.19
C ALA A 141 30.41 -29.57 3.20
N ALA A 142 31.66 -29.36 2.74
CA ALA A 142 32.35 -30.28 1.86
C ALA A 142 32.67 -31.60 2.58
N ARG A 143 33.08 -31.56 3.86
CA ARG A 143 33.30 -32.74 4.69
C ARG A 143 32.03 -33.55 4.95
N ALA A 144 30.88 -32.87 5.01
CA ALA A 144 29.56 -33.52 5.10
C ALA A 144 29.13 -34.14 3.76
N GLY A 145 29.94 -34.03 2.69
CA GLY A 145 29.65 -34.65 1.41
C GLY A 145 28.76 -33.82 0.48
N LEU A 146 28.51 -32.55 0.82
CA LEU A 146 27.75 -31.65 -0.06
C LEU A 146 28.59 -31.29 -1.30
N LYS A 147 27.96 -31.29 -2.46
CA LYS A 147 28.61 -30.96 -3.73
C LYS A 147 27.91 -29.77 -4.40
N PRO A 148 28.62 -28.92 -5.11
CA PRO A 148 27.99 -27.96 -6.01
C PRO A 148 27.06 -28.68 -6.99
N GLY A 149 25.86 -28.14 -7.21
CA GLY A 149 24.84 -28.77 -8.03
C GLY A 149 23.90 -29.74 -7.29
N ALA A 150 24.18 -30.10 -6.03
CA ALA A 150 23.31 -30.98 -5.24
C ALA A 150 21.97 -30.31 -4.93
N ARG A 151 20.87 -31.06 -5.07
CA ARG A 151 19.53 -30.60 -4.72
C ARG A 151 19.28 -30.76 -3.22
N GLN A 152 18.40 -29.95 -2.67
CA GLN A 152 18.11 -29.95 -1.22
C GLN A 152 17.68 -31.32 -0.65
N GLY A 153 17.05 -32.18 -1.47
CA GLY A 153 16.69 -33.54 -1.09
C GLY A 153 17.90 -34.46 -0.92
N GLU A 154 18.85 -34.41 -1.85
CA GLU A 154 20.08 -35.23 -1.84
C GLU A 154 21.01 -34.88 -0.67
N ALA A 155 21.02 -33.59 -0.29
CA ALA A 155 21.78 -33.11 0.86
C ALA A 155 21.28 -33.68 2.20
N ARG A 156 19.97 -33.94 2.32
CA ARG A 156 19.38 -34.59 3.52
C ARG A 156 19.67 -36.07 3.62
N ASP A 157 19.69 -36.77 2.49
CA ASP A 157 19.95 -38.22 2.48
C ASP A 157 21.43 -38.51 2.81
N HIS A 158 22.35 -37.72 2.34
CA HIS A 158 23.77 -37.84 2.68
C HIS A 158 24.07 -37.61 4.17
N ALA A 159 23.32 -36.70 4.82
CA ALA A 159 23.44 -36.44 6.25
C ALA A 159 22.87 -37.59 7.12
N ARG A 160 21.84 -38.31 6.64
CA ARG A 160 21.21 -39.44 7.37
C ARG A 160 22.00 -40.74 7.28
N HIS A 161 22.76 -40.99 6.24
CA HIS A 161 23.55 -42.22 6.09
C HIS A 161 24.93 -42.18 6.77
N ARG A 162 25.30 -41.05 7.41
CA ARG A 162 26.58 -40.90 8.15
C ARG A 162 26.40 -40.65 9.64
N ALA A 163 25.19 -40.64 10.16
CA ALA A 163 24.85 -40.64 11.59
C ALA A 163 24.48 -42.05 12.04
#